data_dfc331a3820683d9f3cc64948be30de6
#
_entry.id   dfc331a3820683d9f3cc64948be30de6
#
_cell.length_a   1.000
_cell.length_b   1.000
_cell.length_c   1.000
_cell.angle_alpha   90.00
_cell.angle_beta   90.00
_cell.angle_gamma   90.00
#
_symmetry.space_group_name_H-M   'P 1'
#
loop_
_entity.id
_entity.type
_entity.pdbx_description
1 polymer ?
#
loop_
_entity_poly.entity_id
_entity_poly.type
_entity_poly.pdbx_seq_one_letter_code
_entity_poly.pdbx_strand_id
1 'polypeptide(L)'
;MNGTVNSEDLKGKVVLINIFATWCGPCQSELAEVQKTLWPKYKDNKDFCMLVIGREHTDNQLTEYNKRKGFTFPLYPDPKREVTGKFASQYIPRSYLIDKDGKVISATVGYKKEEMDKLMKEIDKALK
;
A
#
# COMPACT_ATOMS: atom_id res chain seq x y z
N MET A 1 -12.75 2.21 7.70
CA MET A 1 -13.15 1.32 6.61
C MET A 1 -12.74 -0.12 6.83
N ASN A 2 -11.51 -0.39 7.20
CA ASN A 2 -10.99 -1.75 7.36
C ASN A 2 -10.46 -2.03 8.77
N GLY A 3 -10.95 -1.31 9.74
CA GLY A 3 -10.53 -1.48 11.12
C GLY A 3 -9.16 -0.89 11.41
N THR A 4 -8.61 -1.26 12.54
CA THR A 4 -7.33 -0.75 13.02
C THR A 4 -6.26 -1.83 12.88
N VAL A 5 -5.08 -1.45 12.40
CA VAL A 5 -3.92 -2.35 12.29
C VAL A 5 -2.85 -1.89 13.27
N ASN A 6 -2.38 -2.81 14.10
CA ASN A 6 -1.29 -2.56 15.06
C ASN A 6 0.04 -3.00 14.49
N SER A 7 1.12 -2.36 14.91
CA SER A 7 2.48 -2.78 14.55
C SER A 7 2.77 -4.22 14.98
N GLU A 8 2.18 -4.67 16.08
CA GLU A 8 2.32 -6.05 16.55
C GLU A 8 1.79 -7.06 15.54
N ASP A 9 0.71 -6.72 14.84
CA ASP A 9 0.10 -7.60 13.83
C ASP A 9 0.99 -7.77 12.60
N LEU A 10 1.98 -6.89 12.44
CA LEU A 10 2.87 -6.88 11.27
C LEU A 10 4.21 -7.57 11.52
N LYS A 11 4.50 -7.96 12.75
CA LYS A 11 5.76 -8.62 13.08
C LYS A 11 5.90 -9.96 12.35
N GLY A 12 7.07 -10.17 11.77
CA GLY A 12 7.38 -11.40 11.05
C GLY A 12 6.74 -11.51 9.69
N LYS A 13 6.11 -10.43 9.20
CA LYS A 13 5.47 -10.38 7.90
C LYS A 13 6.22 -9.45 6.95
N VAL A 14 6.09 -9.73 5.65
CA VAL A 14 6.51 -8.80 4.62
C VAL A 14 5.37 -7.80 4.45
N VAL A 15 5.66 -6.51 4.59
CA VAL A 15 4.64 -5.46 4.56
C VAL A 15 4.91 -4.51 3.40
N LEU A 16 3.90 -4.29 2.59
CA LEU A 16 3.93 -3.27 1.54
C LEU A 16 3.03 -2.13 1.96
N ILE A 17 3.61 -0.95 2.12
CA ILE A 17 2.87 0.27 2.44
C ILE A 17 2.80 1.11 1.19
N ASN A 18 1.58 1.45 0.77
CA ASN A 18 1.33 2.33 -0.37
C ASN A 18 0.56 3.55 0.13
N ILE A 19 1.05 4.74 -0.20
CA ILE A 19 0.42 6.00 0.18
C ILE A 19 -0.10 6.68 -1.07
N PHE A 20 -1.40 6.99 -1.08
CA PHE A 20 -2.07 7.56 -2.26
C PHE A 20 -3.07 8.65 -1.86
N ALA A 21 -3.65 9.29 -2.87
CA ALA A 21 -4.78 10.18 -2.70
C ALA A 21 -5.78 9.95 -3.83
N THR A 22 -7.06 10.20 -3.57
CA THR A 22 -8.12 9.97 -4.56
C THR A 22 -7.99 10.86 -5.78
N TRP A 23 -7.36 12.03 -5.62
CA TRP A 23 -7.17 13.01 -6.69
C TRP A 23 -5.85 12.83 -7.47
N CYS A 24 -5.04 11.88 -7.10
CA CYS A 24 -3.71 11.67 -7.69
C CYS A 24 -3.80 10.75 -8.92
N GLY A 25 -3.48 11.27 -10.11
CA GLY A 25 -3.52 10.51 -11.36
C GLY A 25 -2.63 9.29 -11.39
N PRO A 26 -1.31 9.43 -11.14
CA PRO A 26 -0.39 8.28 -11.09
C PRO A 26 -0.78 7.24 -10.05
N CYS A 27 -1.38 7.67 -8.93
CA CYS A 27 -1.88 6.75 -7.90
C CYS A 27 -2.96 5.82 -8.48
N GLN A 28 -3.85 6.36 -9.31
CA GLN A 28 -4.93 5.57 -9.92
C GLN A 28 -4.36 4.47 -10.82
N SER A 29 -3.35 4.80 -11.60
CA SER A 29 -2.68 3.83 -12.47
C SER A 29 -2.00 2.74 -11.66
N GLU A 30 -1.30 3.12 -10.59
CA GLU A 30 -0.63 2.15 -9.72
C GLU A 30 -1.63 1.23 -9.03
N LEU A 31 -2.69 1.77 -8.44
CA LEU A 31 -3.68 0.96 -7.72
C LEU A 31 -4.43 0.03 -8.67
N ALA A 32 -4.70 0.46 -9.89
CA ALA A 32 -5.31 -0.40 -10.90
C ALA A 32 -4.42 -1.60 -11.21
N GLU A 33 -3.11 -1.37 -11.34
CA GLU A 33 -2.14 -2.45 -11.57
C GLU A 33 -2.02 -3.37 -10.35
N VAL A 34 -2.03 -2.81 -9.15
CA VAL A 34 -2.02 -3.58 -7.90
C VAL A 34 -3.23 -4.52 -7.85
N GLN A 35 -4.41 -4.02 -8.17
CA GLN A 35 -5.63 -4.82 -8.18
C GLN A 35 -5.56 -5.94 -9.21
N LYS A 36 -4.95 -5.67 -10.35
CA LYS A 36 -4.90 -6.59 -11.47
C LYS A 36 -3.83 -7.68 -11.32
N THR A 37 -2.66 -7.36 -10.77
CA THR A 37 -1.50 -8.25 -10.77
C THR A 37 -0.98 -8.60 -9.39
N LEU A 38 -0.65 -7.63 -8.58
CA LEU A 38 0.01 -7.84 -7.29
C LEU A 38 -0.93 -8.46 -6.26
N TRP A 39 -2.09 -7.87 -6.06
CA TRP A 39 -3.02 -8.30 -5.02
C TRP A 39 -3.51 -9.74 -5.23
N PRO A 40 -3.93 -10.16 -6.45
CA PRO A 40 -4.32 -11.55 -6.66
C PRO A 40 -3.21 -12.55 -6.34
N LYS A 41 -1.96 -12.16 -6.56
CA LYS A 41 -0.83 -13.05 -6.31
C LYS A 41 -0.53 -13.25 -4.82
N TYR A 42 -0.67 -12.20 -4.01
CA TYR A 42 -0.23 -12.23 -2.61
C TYR A 42 -1.35 -12.17 -1.57
N LYS A 43 -2.58 -11.90 -1.96
CA LYS A 43 -3.68 -11.68 -1.00
C LYS A 43 -3.91 -12.79 0.00
N ASP A 44 -3.65 -14.04 -0.39
CA ASP A 44 -3.87 -15.21 0.47
C ASP A 44 -2.62 -15.68 1.19
N ASN A 45 -1.49 -14.97 1.04
CA ASN A 45 -0.25 -15.33 1.70
C ASN A 45 -0.27 -14.79 3.14
N LYS A 46 -0.19 -15.70 4.12
CA LYS A 46 -0.25 -15.36 5.55
C LYS A 46 0.90 -14.46 6.00
N ASP A 47 2.04 -14.53 5.31
CA ASP A 47 3.24 -13.78 5.66
C ASP A 47 3.33 -12.44 4.96
N PHE A 48 2.31 -12.08 4.18
CA PHE A 48 2.26 -10.82 3.45
C PHE A 48 1.11 -9.95 3.95
N CYS A 49 1.39 -8.67 4.11
CA CYS A 49 0.38 -7.68 4.47
C CYS A 49 0.56 -6.44 3.60
N MET A 50 -0.54 -5.90 3.08
CA MET A 50 -0.50 -4.67 2.30
C MET A 50 -1.38 -3.61 2.96
N LEU A 51 -0.80 -2.43 3.14
CA LEU A 51 -1.49 -1.28 3.71
C LEU A 51 -1.55 -0.18 2.67
N VAL A 52 -2.74 0.05 2.11
CA VAL A 52 -2.98 1.13 1.15
C VAL A 52 -3.61 2.29 1.93
N ILE A 53 -2.86 3.36 2.08
CA ILE A 53 -3.20 4.46 2.99
C ILE A 53 -3.61 5.70 2.21
N GLY A 54 -4.80 6.19 2.49
CA GLY A 54 -5.33 7.42 1.88
C GLY A 54 -4.87 8.65 2.65
N ARG A 55 -3.86 9.33 2.12
CA ARG A 55 -3.29 10.53 2.71
C ARG A 55 -4.35 11.62 2.85
N GLU A 56 -4.56 12.07 4.08
CA GLU A 56 -5.53 13.12 4.41
C GLU A 56 -6.99 12.76 4.07
N HIS A 57 -7.29 11.47 3.93
CA HIS A 57 -8.66 11.02 3.68
C HIS A 57 -9.30 10.42 4.93
N THR A 58 -10.60 10.67 5.07
CA THR A 58 -11.41 10.06 6.11
C THR A 58 -11.92 8.70 5.63
N ASP A 59 -12.45 7.90 6.57
CA ASP A 59 -13.07 6.62 6.25
C ASP A 59 -14.20 6.77 5.24
N ASN A 60 -15.05 7.80 5.42
CA ASN A 60 -16.16 8.07 4.49
C ASN A 60 -15.66 8.39 3.09
N GLN A 61 -14.60 9.17 2.96
CA GLN A 61 -14.03 9.52 1.66
C GLN A 61 -13.52 8.29 0.94
N LEU A 62 -12.84 7.40 1.66
CA LEU A 62 -12.33 6.16 1.07
C LEU A 62 -13.46 5.20 0.71
N THR A 63 -14.51 5.14 1.51
CA THR A 63 -15.67 4.31 1.22
C THR A 63 -16.35 4.75 -0.07
N GLU A 64 -16.60 6.04 -0.24
CA GLU A 64 -17.18 6.58 -1.46
C GLU A 64 -16.28 6.37 -2.68
N TYR A 65 -14.99 6.59 -2.50
CA TYR A 65 -14.00 6.36 -3.56
C TYR A 65 -14.04 4.90 -4.02
N ASN A 66 -14.04 3.96 -3.08
CA ASN A 66 -13.99 2.54 -3.44
C ASN A 66 -15.30 2.00 -4.00
N LYS A 67 -16.43 2.65 -3.73
CA LYS A 67 -17.68 2.31 -4.42
C LYS A 67 -17.56 2.47 -5.93
N ARG A 68 -16.77 3.47 -6.36
CA ARG A 68 -16.54 3.73 -7.78
C ARG A 68 -15.44 2.85 -8.37
N LYS A 69 -14.41 2.53 -7.58
CA LYS A 69 -13.23 1.78 -8.05
C LYS A 69 -13.39 0.27 -7.94
N GLY A 70 -14.04 -0.20 -6.89
CA GLY A 70 -14.26 -1.63 -6.69
C GLY A 70 -13.00 -2.43 -6.35
N PHE A 71 -12.01 -1.80 -5.72
CA PHE A 71 -10.80 -2.50 -5.29
C PHE A 71 -11.14 -3.50 -4.18
N THR A 72 -10.49 -4.67 -4.21
CA THR A 72 -10.69 -5.72 -3.22
C THR A 72 -9.63 -5.72 -2.13
N PHE A 73 -8.52 -5.01 -2.33
CA PHE A 73 -7.53 -4.84 -1.25
C PHE A 73 -8.02 -3.80 -0.24
N PRO A 74 -7.55 -3.89 1.03
CA PRO A 74 -8.01 -2.95 2.06
C PRO A 74 -7.45 -1.55 1.87
N LEU A 75 -8.28 -0.54 2.18
CA LEU A 75 -7.90 0.86 2.19
C LEU A 75 -8.00 1.39 3.62
N TYR A 76 -7.01 2.17 4.05
CA TYR A 76 -6.95 2.71 5.40
C TYR A 76 -6.93 4.24 5.38
N PRO A 77 -7.75 4.91 6.23
CA PRO A 77 -7.75 6.36 6.28
C PRO A 77 -6.57 6.92 7.08
N ASP A 78 -6.11 8.10 6.70
CA ASP A 78 -5.07 8.82 7.43
C ASP A 78 -5.38 10.31 7.38
N PRO A 79 -6.52 10.75 7.98
CA PRO A 79 -7.02 12.12 7.81
C PRO A 79 -6.07 13.21 8.32
N LYS A 80 -5.28 12.91 9.35
CA LYS A 80 -4.35 13.88 9.94
C LYS A 80 -2.90 13.63 9.56
N ARG A 81 -2.66 12.77 8.58
CA ARG A 81 -1.31 12.39 8.11
C ARG A 81 -0.41 11.81 9.20
N GLU A 82 -0.99 11.15 10.18
CA GLU A 82 -0.21 10.57 11.27
C GLU A 82 0.73 9.47 10.79
N VAL A 83 0.26 8.61 9.89
CA VAL A 83 1.08 7.57 9.29
C VAL A 83 1.91 8.14 8.15
N THR A 84 1.28 8.88 7.24
CA THR A 84 1.96 9.48 6.08
C THR A 84 3.15 10.33 6.50
N GLY A 85 2.99 11.12 7.55
CA GLY A 85 4.06 11.99 8.04
C GLY A 85 5.29 11.26 8.54
N LYS A 86 5.16 9.96 8.88
CA LYS A 86 6.29 9.13 9.30
C LYS A 86 7.11 8.60 8.13
N PHE A 87 6.52 8.48 6.96
CA PHE A 87 7.16 7.86 5.81
C PHE A 87 7.40 8.81 4.65
N ALA A 88 6.47 9.71 4.38
CA ALA A 88 6.52 10.55 3.18
C ALA A 88 6.18 11.98 3.51
N SER A 89 6.83 12.91 2.84
CA SER A 89 6.56 14.32 3.05
C SER A 89 5.53 14.89 2.07
N GLN A 90 5.78 14.83 0.77
CA GLN A 90 4.99 15.56 -0.21
C GLN A 90 4.55 14.77 -1.44
N TYR A 91 5.38 13.86 -1.93
CA TYR A 91 5.13 13.23 -3.22
C TYR A 91 4.44 11.89 -3.09
N ILE A 92 3.40 11.68 -3.89
CA ILE A 92 2.64 10.43 -3.98
C ILE A 92 2.49 10.05 -5.46
N PRO A 93 2.27 8.77 -5.80
CA PRO A 93 2.22 7.65 -4.87
C PRO A 93 3.60 7.33 -4.29
N ARG A 94 3.61 6.78 -3.09
CA ARG A 94 4.83 6.28 -2.46
C ARG A 94 4.59 4.86 -1.98
N SER A 95 5.63 4.03 -2.12
CA SER A 95 5.55 2.64 -1.68
C SER A 95 6.80 2.29 -0.89
N TYR A 96 6.60 1.59 0.21
CA TYR A 96 7.68 1.08 1.06
C TYR A 96 7.49 -0.40 1.26
N LEU A 97 8.55 -1.17 1.01
CA LEU A 97 8.53 -2.61 1.26
C LEU A 97 9.37 -2.89 2.50
N ILE A 98 8.78 -3.58 3.46
CA ILE A 98 9.39 -3.89 4.75
C ILE A 98 9.51 -5.40 4.84
N ASP A 99 10.71 -5.89 5.18
CA ASP A 99 10.93 -7.33 5.29
C ASP A 99 10.45 -7.89 6.63
N LYS A 100 10.62 -9.20 6.83
CA LYS A 100 10.17 -9.89 8.04
C LYS A 100 10.90 -9.42 9.30
N ASP A 101 12.05 -8.79 9.15
CA ASP A 101 12.83 -8.25 10.26
C ASP A 101 12.50 -6.79 10.57
N GLY A 102 11.53 -6.21 9.85
CA GLY A 102 11.11 -4.83 10.05
C GLY A 102 11.97 -3.79 9.34
N LYS A 103 12.83 -4.22 8.43
CA LYS A 103 13.69 -3.31 7.66
C LYS A 103 13.02 -2.86 6.38
N VAL A 104 13.12 -1.58 6.06
CA VAL A 104 12.69 -1.05 4.77
C VAL A 104 13.72 -1.47 3.72
N ILE A 105 13.33 -2.33 2.80
CA ILE A 105 14.22 -2.86 1.77
C ILE A 105 13.98 -2.22 0.40
N SER A 106 12.88 -1.48 0.24
CA SER A 106 12.59 -0.76 -1.00
C SER A 106 11.72 0.44 -0.68
N ALA A 107 12.00 1.55 -1.37
CA ALA A 107 11.19 2.77 -1.27
C ALA A 107 11.11 3.38 -2.66
N THR A 108 9.88 3.64 -3.14
CA THR A 108 9.67 4.22 -4.46
C THR A 108 8.76 5.45 -4.39
N VAL A 109 8.94 6.36 -5.36
CA VAL A 109 8.13 7.56 -5.52
C VAL A 109 7.61 7.59 -6.95
N GLY A 110 6.31 7.82 -7.10
CA GLY A 110 5.67 7.80 -8.39
C GLY A 110 5.36 6.39 -8.85
N TYR A 111 4.89 6.25 -10.08
CA TYR A 111 4.53 4.95 -10.62
C TYR A 111 5.15 4.75 -12.00
N LYS A 112 5.82 3.60 -12.17
CA LYS A 112 6.28 3.08 -13.44
C LYS A 112 6.06 1.59 -13.45
N LYS A 113 5.60 1.05 -14.57
CA LYS A 113 5.29 -0.37 -14.68
C LYS A 113 6.52 -1.25 -14.39
N GLU A 114 7.69 -0.85 -14.84
CA GLU A 114 8.94 -1.58 -14.61
C GLU A 114 9.24 -1.71 -13.12
N GLU A 115 8.90 -0.68 -12.35
CA GLU A 115 9.11 -0.71 -10.90
C GLU A 115 8.13 -1.64 -10.20
N MET A 116 6.91 -1.80 -10.74
CA MET A 116 5.95 -2.76 -10.22
C MET A 116 6.48 -4.20 -10.35
N ASP A 117 7.01 -4.53 -11.53
CA ASP A 117 7.59 -5.86 -11.76
C ASP A 117 8.77 -6.12 -10.83
N LYS A 118 9.62 -5.12 -10.64
CA LYS A 118 10.76 -5.20 -9.72
C LYS A 118 10.29 -5.37 -8.28
N LEU A 119 9.27 -4.63 -7.89
CA LEU A 119 8.69 -4.72 -6.55
C LEU A 119 8.17 -6.13 -6.26
N MET A 120 7.47 -6.73 -7.22
CA MET A 120 6.95 -8.08 -7.06
C MET A 120 8.06 -9.10 -6.88
N LYS A 121 9.18 -8.94 -7.60
CA LYS A 121 10.36 -9.80 -7.42
C LYS A 121 10.96 -9.63 -6.02
N GLU A 122 11.00 -8.42 -5.52
CA GLU A 122 11.51 -8.15 -4.17
C GLU A 122 10.59 -8.74 -3.10
N ILE A 123 9.27 -8.69 -3.31
CA ILE A 123 8.31 -9.34 -2.40
C ILE A 123 8.54 -10.86 -2.38
N ASP A 124 8.67 -11.49 -3.55
CA ASP A 124 8.94 -12.92 -3.64
C ASP A 124 10.20 -13.30 -2.87
N LYS A 125 11.26 -12.51 -3.02
CA LYS A 125 12.53 -12.76 -2.34
C LYS A 125 12.38 -12.60 -0.83
N ALA A 126 11.67 -11.59 -0.37
CA ALA A 126 11.48 -11.33 1.06
C ALA A 126 10.61 -12.40 1.74
N LEU A 127 9.69 -13.03 0.98
CA LEU A 127 8.81 -14.07 1.49
C LEU A 127 9.49 -15.42 1.65
N LYS A 128 10.62 -15.62 1.03
CA LYS A 128 11.41 -16.86 1.19
C LYS A 128 12.07 -16.91 2.59
#